data_f2831f1e1646c7a73e64e054fe525318
#
_entry.id   f2831f1e1646c7a73e64e054fe525318
#
_cell.length_a   1.000
_cell.length_b   1.000
_cell.length_c   1.000
_cell.angle_alpha   90.00
_cell.angle_beta   90.00
_cell.angle_gamma   90.00
#
_symmetry.space_group_name_H-M   'P 1'
#
loop_
_entity.id
_entity.type
_entity.pdbx_description
1 polymer ?
#
loop_
_entity_poly.entity_id
_entity_poly.type
_entity_poly.pdbx_seq_one_letter_code
_entity_poly.pdbx_strand_id
1 'polypeptide(L)'
;MPVSWPDHVDRIIDGDLTAGLAYVTPAGGSVVTAVAPIGLRDRERGTVGFTTSLGLGRKLERLVENPRVALAYHTRKHGFFDGDGYVLVQGDADVTLEPDADLLETDIGPRAERYLGKRKQGVLWDRWLREYYQDRVLVDVRVRRVVSWPAVDASGAPEVVGEPLPEEGPPSQKAPKKGTGPRVDVARAASRARKLGFALLAHRGADGYPMVVPVQLGEDSEEGLALSAAGGLIPPGERRAGLVVHDYEEELRGIATRQFTGWLTASPDGALYAPHTEQGFNAPSNKTLLLLVNGLLAKRGLRKARREGTLERLRERTG
;
A
#
# COMPACT_ATOMS: atom_id res chain seq x y z
N MET A 1 -8.33 6.58 -24.01
CA MET A 1 -8.99 5.27 -23.87
C MET A 1 -8.58 4.68 -22.53
N PRO A 2 -9.43 3.90 -21.85
CA PRO A 2 -9.02 3.19 -20.63
C PRO A 2 -7.86 2.22 -20.92
N VAL A 3 -6.97 2.06 -19.97
CA VAL A 3 -5.88 1.08 -20.04
C VAL A 3 -6.47 -0.29 -19.72
N SER A 4 -6.32 -1.24 -20.63
CA SER A 4 -6.73 -2.64 -20.43
C SER A 4 -5.49 -3.52 -20.39
N TRP A 5 -5.39 -4.37 -19.40
CA TRP A 5 -4.24 -5.25 -19.14
C TRP A 5 -4.54 -6.71 -19.53
N PRO A 6 -3.51 -7.55 -19.78
CA PRO A 6 -3.69 -8.95 -20.18
C PRO A 6 -4.22 -9.84 -19.04
N ASP A 7 -4.73 -11.02 -19.41
CA ASP A 7 -5.40 -11.95 -18.48
C ASP A 7 -4.51 -12.46 -17.36
N HIS A 8 -3.21 -12.66 -17.60
CA HIS A 8 -2.30 -13.09 -16.55
C HIS A 8 -2.13 -12.02 -15.46
N VAL A 9 -2.08 -10.75 -15.85
CA VAL A 9 -2.06 -9.61 -14.93
C VAL A 9 -3.39 -9.51 -14.17
N ASP A 10 -4.52 -9.71 -14.85
CA ASP A 10 -5.84 -9.68 -14.22
C ASP A 10 -5.98 -10.72 -13.12
N ARG A 11 -5.47 -11.94 -13.36
CA ARG A 11 -5.46 -13.02 -12.36
C ARG A 11 -4.62 -12.67 -11.13
N ILE A 12 -3.50 -11.98 -11.31
CA ILE A 12 -2.66 -11.49 -10.21
C ILE A 12 -3.41 -10.45 -9.39
N ILE A 13 -4.01 -9.45 -10.05
CA ILE A 13 -4.79 -8.39 -9.40
C ILE A 13 -5.99 -8.95 -8.64
N ASP A 14 -6.69 -9.94 -9.22
CA ASP A 14 -7.79 -10.64 -8.55
C ASP A 14 -7.32 -11.56 -7.43
N GLY A 15 -6.13 -12.14 -7.57
CA GLY A 15 -5.69 -13.23 -6.70
C GLY A 15 -5.04 -12.78 -5.41
N ASP A 16 -4.35 -11.67 -5.39
CA ASP A 16 -3.58 -11.25 -4.21
C ASP A 16 -4.45 -10.74 -3.06
N LEU A 17 -4.20 -11.25 -1.84
CA LEU A 17 -4.91 -10.79 -0.64
C LEU A 17 -4.47 -9.39 -0.22
N THR A 18 -3.23 -9.01 -0.52
CA THR A 18 -2.68 -7.68 -0.19
C THR A 18 -2.02 -7.04 -1.39
N ALA A 19 -2.08 -5.72 -1.43
CA ALA A 19 -1.27 -4.91 -2.33
C ALA A 19 -0.52 -3.84 -1.53
N GLY A 20 0.66 -3.46 -2.00
CA GLY A 20 1.39 -2.32 -1.48
C GLY A 20 0.85 -1.02 -2.08
N LEU A 21 0.06 -0.26 -1.33
CA LEU A 21 -0.36 1.09 -1.74
C LEU A 21 0.73 2.10 -1.45
N ALA A 22 1.22 2.78 -2.49
CA ALA A 22 2.13 3.92 -2.32
C ALA A 22 1.48 5.23 -2.79
N TYR A 23 1.78 6.31 -2.06
CA TYR A 23 1.35 7.67 -2.37
C TYR A 23 2.43 8.68 -2.00
N VAL A 24 2.42 9.84 -2.66
CA VAL A 24 3.43 10.90 -2.47
C VAL A 24 3.06 11.78 -1.29
N THR A 25 4.06 12.15 -0.51
CA THR A 25 3.90 13.09 0.62
C THR A 25 4.15 14.53 0.18
N PRO A 26 3.66 15.55 0.91
CA PRO A 26 3.97 16.95 0.61
C PRO A 26 5.48 17.27 0.61
N ALA A 27 6.29 16.48 1.31
CA ALA A 27 7.75 16.61 1.30
C ALA A 27 8.43 15.97 0.07
N GLY A 28 7.65 15.43 -0.88
CA GLY A 28 8.16 14.80 -2.09
C GLY A 28 8.70 13.38 -1.91
N GLY A 29 8.52 12.77 -0.75
CA GLY A 29 8.80 11.35 -0.53
C GLY A 29 7.58 10.49 -0.77
N SER A 30 7.75 9.16 -0.78
CA SER A 30 6.65 8.20 -0.83
C SER A 30 6.42 7.54 0.51
N VAL A 31 5.17 7.22 0.80
CA VAL A 31 4.77 6.31 1.87
C VAL A 31 4.21 5.07 1.20
N VAL A 32 4.56 3.90 1.70
CA VAL A 32 3.98 2.63 1.26
C VAL A 32 3.35 1.90 2.42
N THR A 33 2.19 1.31 2.22
CA THR A 33 1.43 0.57 3.24
C THR A 33 0.69 -0.61 2.60
N ALA A 34 0.54 -1.71 3.34
CA ALA A 34 -0.28 -2.82 2.88
C ALA A 34 -1.77 -2.46 2.94
N VAL A 35 -2.51 -2.82 1.89
CA VAL A 35 -3.97 -2.70 1.79
C VAL A 35 -4.56 -4.01 1.29
N ALA A 36 -5.84 -4.24 1.55
CA ALA A 36 -6.59 -5.36 0.98
C ALA A 36 -7.36 -4.84 -0.26
N PRO A 37 -6.95 -5.21 -1.49
CA PRO A 37 -7.62 -4.77 -2.71
C PRO A 37 -8.96 -5.47 -2.92
N ILE A 38 -9.18 -6.62 -2.26
CA ILE A 38 -10.38 -7.46 -2.37
C ILE A 38 -10.85 -7.70 -3.81
N GLY A 39 -9.91 -7.79 -4.77
CA GLY A 39 -10.18 -8.01 -6.18
C GLY A 39 -10.98 -6.89 -6.87
N LEU A 40 -11.01 -5.68 -6.31
CA LEU A 40 -11.68 -4.53 -6.92
C LEU A 40 -10.94 -4.12 -8.18
N ARG A 41 -11.56 -4.35 -9.33
CA ARG A 41 -11.05 -3.98 -10.65
C ARG A 41 -12.16 -3.98 -11.70
N ASP A 42 -11.97 -3.17 -12.72
CA ASP A 42 -12.78 -3.12 -13.92
C ASP A 42 -11.87 -2.84 -15.12
N ARG A 43 -11.65 -3.87 -15.95
CA ARG A 43 -10.77 -3.78 -17.13
C ARG A 43 -11.37 -2.93 -18.25
N GLU A 44 -12.69 -2.87 -18.36
CA GLU A 44 -13.37 -2.09 -19.40
C GLU A 44 -13.26 -0.59 -19.06
N ARG A 45 -13.37 -0.26 -17.79
CA ARG A 45 -13.18 1.11 -17.28
C ARG A 45 -11.72 1.47 -17.07
N GLY A 46 -10.81 0.49 -17.05
CA GLY A 46 -9.39 0.70 -16.74
C GLY A 46 -9.19 1.15 -15.31
N THR A 47 -9.88 0.54 -14.34
CA THR A 47 -9.77 0.87 -12.93
C THR A 47 -9.38 -0.32 -12.08
N VAL A 48 -8.62 -0.07 -11.02
CA VAL A 48 -8.40 -0.97 -9.89
C VAL A 48 -8.74 -0.24 -8.61
N GLY A 49 -9.04 -0.96 -7.53
CA GLY A 49 -9.48 -0.27 -6.32
C GLY A 49 -9.11 -0.96 -5.02
N PHE A 50 -9.42 -0.31 -3.94
CA PHE A 50 -9.37 -0.86 -2.58
C PHE A 50 -10.32 -0.11 -1.67
N THR A 51 -10.69 -0.72 -0.56
CA THR A 51 -11.45 -0.03 0.47
C THR A 51 -10.56 0.34 1.66
N THR A 52 -10.93 1.43 2.33
CA THR A 52 -10.22 1.87 3.53
C THR A 52 -11.22 2.44 4.55
N SER A 53 -10.75 2.91 5.70
CA SER A 53 -11.59 3.46 6.76
C SER A 53 -11.51 4.99 6.79
N LEU A 54 -12.63 5.66 7.02
CA LEU A 54 -12.70 7.09 7.35
C LEU A 54 -11.78 7.46 8.53
N GLY A 55 -11.50 6.52 9.42
CA GLY A 55 -10.57 6.71 10.54
C GLY A 55 -9.10 6.92 10.14
N LEU A 56 -8.74 6.69 8.87
CA LEU A 56 -7.39 6.91 8.34
C LEU A 56 -7.26 8.28 7.62
N GLY A 57 -7.82 9.33 8.22
CA GLY A 57 -7.97 10.66 7.63
C GLY A 57 -6.72 11.23 6.98
N ARG A 58 -5.55 11.12 7.62
CA ARG A 58 -4.29 11.62 7.04
C ARG A 58 -3.90 10.94 5.72
N LYS A 59 -4.20 9.65 5.57
CA LYS A 59 -4.01 8.94 4.30
C LYS A 59 -4.95 9.48 3.24
N LEU A 60 -6.23 9.64 3.59
CA LEU A 60 -7.26 10.16 2.68
C LEU A 60 -6.95 11.60 2.24
N GLU A 61 -6.59 12.49 3.16
CA GLU A 61 -6.17 13.87 2.82
C GLU A 61 -5.04 13.85 1.77
N ARG A 62 -4.05 12.97 1.92
CA ARG A 62 -2.94 12.87 0.96
C ARG A 62 -3.36 12.34 -0.40
N LEU A 63 -4.28 11.37 -0.45
CA LEU A 63 -4.82 10.84 -1.71
C LEU A 63 -5.63 11.91 -2.46
N VAL A 64 -6.40 12.71 -1.73
CA VAL A 64 -7.17 13.83 -2.32
C VAL A 64 -6.25 14.98 -2.76
N GLU A 65 -5.21 15.30 -1.99
CA GLU A 65 -4.25 16.36 -2.33
C GLU A 65 -3.34 16.01 -3.52
N ASN A 66 -2.94 14.75 -3.62
CA ASN A 66 -2.13 14.25 -4.72
C ASN A 66 -2.62 12.85 -5.09
N PRO A 67 -3.43 12.75 -6.16
CA PRO A 67 -4.07 11.49 -6.54
C PRO A 67 -3.10 10.46 -7.13
N ARG A 68 -1.85 10.82 -7.43
CA ARG A 68 -0.86 9.89 -7.99
C ARG A 68 -0.51 8.79 -6.99
N VAL A 69 -0.90 7.58 -7.34
CA VAL A 69 -0.69 6.39 -6.51
C VAL A 69 -0.08 5.24 -7.29
N ALA A 70 0.42 4.26 -6.54
CA ALA A 70 0.77 2.96 -7.09
C ALA A 70 0.23 1.84 -6.21
N LEU A 71 -0.24 0.77 -6.84
CA LEU A 71 -0.61 -0.50 -6.20
C LEU A 71 0.34 -1.59 -6.69
N ALA A 72 1.04 -2.22 -5.75
CA ALA A 72 2.00 -3.28 -5.99
C ALA A 72 1.43 -4.62 -5.55
N TYR A 73 1.15 -5.51 -6.50
CA TYR A 73 0.70 -6.88 -6.26
C TYR A 73 1.94 -7.78 -6.28
N HIS A 74 2.33 -8.29 -5.13
CA HIS A 74 3.68 -8.84 -4.88
C HIS A 74 3.69 -10.08 -4.01
N THR A 75 2.53 -10.58 -3.62
CA THR A 75 2.43 -11.80 -2.81
C THR A 75 1.54 -12.80 -3.50
N ARG A 76 1.76 -14.07 -3.28
CA ARG A 76 0.83 -15.15 -3.68
C ARG A 76 0.34 -15.90 -2.46
N LYS A 77 0.82 -15.49 -1.29
CA LYS A 77 0.54 -16.16 -0.02
C LYS A 77 -0.95 -16.12 0.28
N HIS A 78 -1.54 -17.29 0.41
CA HIS A 78 -2.97 -17.50 0.67
C HIS A 78 -3.93 -16.87 -0.36
N GLY A 79 -3.40 -16.46 -1.51
CA GLY A 79 -4.17 -15.86 -2.61
C GLY A 79 -4.98 -16.87 -3.41
N PHE A 80 -5.69 -16.37 -4.42
CA PHE A 80 -6.52 -17.19 -5.33
C PHE A 80 -5.84 -17.50 -6.66
N PHE A 81 -4.58 -17.09 -6.81
CA PHE A 81 -3.72 -17.37 -7.94
C PHE A 81 -2.34 -17.77 -7.44
N ASP A 82 -1.83 -18.89 -7.93
CA ASP A 82 -0.57 -19.51 -7.53
C ASP A 82 0.57 -19.30 -8.55
N GLY A 83 0.31 -18.55 -9.63
CA GLY A 83 1.32 -18.22 -10.62
C GLY A 83 2.35 -17.21 -10.12
N ASP A 84 3.48 -17.10 -10.82
CA ASP A 84 4.52 -16.13 -10.52
C ASP A 84 4.20 -14.74 -11.13
N GLY A 85 5.04 -13.75 -10.87
CA GLY A 85 4.97 -12.41 -11.41
C GLY A 85 4.76 -11.31 -10.37
N TYR A 86 5.29 -10.15 -10.66
CA TYR A 86 5.06 -8.91 -9.93
C TYR A 86 4.28 -7.94 -10.80
N VAL A 87 3.27 -7.29 -10.24
CA VAL A 87 2.47 -6.29 -10.98
C VAL A 87 2.44 -4.98 -10.22
N LEU A 88 2.82 -3.91 -10.90
CA LEU A 88 2.74 -2.53 -10.45
C LEU A 88 1.71 -1.78 -11.28
N VAL A 89 0.64 -1.33 -10.65
CA VAL A 89 -0.36 -0.45 -11.27
C VAL A 89 -0.11 0.97 -10.80
N GLN A 90 0.06 1.91 -11.71
CA GLN A 90 0.17 3.35 -11.41
C GLN A 90 -1.02 4.09 -12.03
N GLY A 91 -1.59 5.02 -11.25
CA GLY A 91 -2.77 5.76 -11.70
C GLY A 91 -3.17 6.86 -10.73
N ASP A 92 -4.32 7.45 -11.02
CA ASP A 92 -4.88 8.57 -10.27
C ASP A 92 -6.04 8.06 -9.39
N ALA A 93 -5.89 8.23 -8.08
CA ALA A 93 -6.90 7.84 -7.10
C ALA A 93 -8.09 8.80 -7.10
N ASP A 94 -9.28 8.23 -7.11
CA ASP A 94 -10.55 8.90 -6.86
C ASP A 94 -11.13 8.37 -5.53
N VAL A 95 -11.52 9.28 -4.64
CA VAL A 95 -11.87 8.94 -3.25
C VAL A 95 -13.35 9.20 -3.02
N THR A 96 -14.13 8.14 -2.88
CA THR A 96 -15.54 8.19 -2.50
C THR A 96 -15.67 7.95 -0.99
N LEU A 97 -15.95 9.02 -0.23
CA LEU A 97 -16.00 8.98 1.24
C LEU A 97 -17.20 8.20 1.78
N GLU A 98 -18.31 8.28 1.10
CA GLU A 98 -19.59 7.67 1.48
C GLU A 98 -20.14 6.89 0.28
N PRO A 99 -19.60 5.68 0.00
CA PRO A 99 -20.12 4.85 -1.08
C PRO A 99 -21.56 4.46 -0.84
N ASP A 100 -22.31 4.27 -1.92
CA ASP A 100 -23.70 3.84 -1.85
C ASP A 100 -23.83 2.55 -1.01
N ALA A 101 -24.85 2.50 -0.17
CA ALA A 101 -25.15 1.34 0.67
C ALA A 101 -25.41 0.08 -0.16
N ASP A 102 -26.08 0.22 -1.30
CA ASP A 102 -26.35 -0.88 -2.24
C ASP A 102 -25.03 -1.44 -2.81
N LEU A 103 -24.10 -0.58 -3.23
CA LEU A 103 -22.76 -0.98 -3.67
C LEU A 103 -21.99 -1.72 -2.56
N LEU A 104 -22.10 -1.24 -1.32
CA LEU A 104 -21.45 -1.89 -0.17
C LEU A 104 -22.01 -3.29 0.10
N GLU A 105 -23.32 -3.50 -0.09
CA GLU A 105 -23.97 -4.78 0.18
C GLU A 105 -23.88 -5.76 -0.99
N THR A 106 -24.03 -5.28 -2.23
CA THR A 106 -24.16 -6.15 -3.41
C THR A 106 -22.84 -6.50 -4.08
N ASP A 107 -21.81 -5.65 -3.97
CA ASP A 107 -20.51 -5.90 -4.60
C ASP A 107 -19.37 -5.98 -3.57
N ILE A 108 -19.16 -4.94 -2.77
CA ILE A 108 -18.00 -4.86 -1.86
C ILE A 108 -18.10 -5.91 -0.75
N GLY A 109 -19.27 -6.13 -0.18
CA GLY A 109 -19.51 -7.10 0.88
C GLY A 109 -19.16 -8.54 0.45
N PRO A 110 -19.73 -9.08 -0.62
CA PRO A 110 -19.40 -10.41 -1.14
C PRO A 110 -17.92 -10.57 -1.49
N ARG A 111 -17.30 -9.56 -2.10
CA ARG A 111 -15.85 -9.56 -2.35
C ARG A 111 -15.07 -9.63 -1.04
N ALA A 112 -15.39 -8.76 -0.08
CA ALA A 112 -14.73 -8.75 1.21
C ALA A 112 -14.85 -10.12 1.93
N GLU A 113 -16.00 -10.79 1.84
CA GLU A 113 -16.17 -12.14 2.40
C GLU A 113 -15.31 -13.19 1.73
N ARG A 114 -15.10 -13.09 0.42
CA ARG A 114 -14.20 -13.98 -0.32
C ARG A 114 -12.76 -13.88 0.18
N TYR A 115 -12.27 -12.67 0.45
CA TYR A 115 -10.87 -12.42 0.81
C TYR A 115 -10.59 -12.42 2.31
N LEU A 116 -11.54 -11.97 3.11
CA LEU A 116 -11.40 -11.75 4.55
C LEU A 116 -12.21 -12.76 5.39
N GLY A 117 -12.89 -13.69 4.69
CA GLY A 117 -13.76 -14.68 5.31
C GLY A 117 -15.10 -14.12 5.75
N LYS A 118 -16.06 -15.02 5.98
CA LYS A 118 -17.47 -14.69 6.28
C LYS A 118 -17.61 -13.67 7.41
N ARG A 119 -18.47 -12.69 7.19
CA ARG A 119 -18.88 -11.68 8.17
C ARG A 119 -19.56 -12.37 9.37
N LYS A 120 -19.18 -11.99 10.58
CA LYS A 120 -19.95 -12.36 11.77
C LYS A 120 -21.24 -11.57 11.81
N GLN A 121 -22.36 -12.28 12.01
CA GLN A 121 -23.72 -11.74 12.08
C GLN A 121 -24.24 -11.78 13.52
N GLY A 122 -25.25 -10.96 13.81
CA GLY A 122 -25.96 -10.91 15.09
C GLY A 122 -25.91 -9.52 15.70
N VAL A 123 -26.98 -9.16 16.43
CA VAL A 123 -27.23 -7.81 16.96
C VAL A 123 -26.02 -7.16 17.65
N LEU A 124 -25.27 -7.97 18.44
CA LEU A 124 -24.08 -7.49 19.14
C LEU A 124 -22.92 -7.17 18.16
N TRP A 125 -22.71 -8.05 17.18
CA TRP A 125 -21.66 -7.88 16.18
C TRP A 125 -21.96 -6.77 15.19
N ASP A 126 -23.20 -6.66 14.73
CA ASP A 126 -23.65 -5.63 13.80
C ASP A 126 -23.51 -4.22 14.44
N ARG A 127 -23.87 -4.09 15.72
CA ARG A 127 -23.65 -2.85 16.47
C ARG A 127 -22.17 -2.55 16.75
N TRP A 128 -21.35 -3.59 17.05
CA TRP A 128 -19.93 -3.42 17.36
C TRP A 128 -19.11 -3.05 16.14
N LEU A 129 -19.41 -3.68 14.99
CA LEU A 129 -18.66 -3.54 13.73
C LEU A 129 -19.32 -2.57 12.76
N ARG A 130 -20.34 -1.82 13.18
CA ARG A 130 -21.04 -0.89 12.32
C ARG A 130 -20.09 0.07 11.63
N GLU A 131 -19.24 0.77 12.37
CA GLU A 131 -18.27 1.72 11.82
C GLU A 131 -17.17 1.01 11.00
N TYR A 132 -16.88 -0.22 11.28
CA TYR A 132 -15.94 -1.03 10.50
C TYR A 132 -16.50 -1.42 9.12
N TYR A 133 -17.79 -1.72 9.02
CA TYR A 133 -18.42 -2.14 7.77
C TYR A 133 -19.07 -1.00 6.99
N GLN A 134 -19.64 0.00 7.65
CA GLN A 134 -20.40 1.08 7.00
C GLN A 134 -19.58 2.34 6.76
N ASP A 135 -18.62 2.69 7.64
CA ASP A 135 -17.76 3.86 7.45
C ASP A 135 -16.57 3.52 6.52
N ARG A 136 -16.86 2.85 5.42
CA ARG A 136 -15.88 2.52 4.38
C ARG A 136 -15.72 3.67 3.41
N VAL A 137 -14.52 3.83 2.94
CA VAL A 137 -14.14 4.69 1.83
C VAL A 137 -13.75 3.80 0.67
N LEU A 138 -14.34 4.02 -0.47
CA LEU A 138 -13.90 3.40 -1.72
C LEU A 138 -12.84 4.29 -2.36
N VAL A 139 -11.76 3.70 -2.79
CA VAL A 139 -10.74 4.37 -3.58
C VAL A 139 -10.60 3.62 -4.90
N ASP A 140 -11.07 4.26 -5.96
CA ASP A 140 -10.88 3.82 -7.33
C ASP A 140 -9.62 4.47 -7.90
N VAL A 141 -8.79 3.70 -8.57
CA VAL A 141 -7.57 4.16 -9.22
C VAL A 141 -7.75 4.04 -10.71
N ARG A 142 -7.86 5.16 -11.41
CA ARG A 142 -7.84 5.20 -12.88
C ARG A 142 -6.43 4.89 -13.35
N VAL A 143 -6.29 3.75 -13.99
CA VAL A 143 -5.00 3.21 -14.42
C VAL A 143 -4.41 4.06 -15.53
N ARG A 144 -3.17 4.50 -15.35
CA ARG A 144 -2.33 5.16 -16.37
C ARG A 144 -1.43 4.17 -17.05
N ARG A 145 -0.86 3.26 -16.26
CA ARG A 145 -0.06 2.15 -16.77
C ARG A 145 -0.07 0.98 -15.80
N VAL A 146 0.15 -0.17 -16.38
CA VAL A 146 0.46 -1.41 -15.67
C VAL A 146 1.84 -1.87 -16.11
N VAL A 147 2.68 -2.18 -15.15
CA VAL A 147 4.00 -2.79 -15.38
C VAL A 147 4.00 -4.16 -14.75
N SER A 148 4.31 -5.19 -15.51
CA SER A 148 4.36 -6.57 -15.04
C SER A 148 5.72 -7.19 -15.29
N TRP A 149 6.21 -7.94 -14.33
CA TRP A 149 7.45 -8.72 -14.42
C TRP A 149 7.11 -10.20 -14.29
N PRO A 150 7.91 -11.09 -14.92
CA PRO A 150 7.63 -12.52 -14.88
C PRO A 150 7.83 -13.17 -13.51
N ALA A 151 8.62 -12.55 -12.63
CA ALA A 151 8.88 -13.08 -11.29
C ALA A 151 8.40 -12.12 -10.19
N VAL A 152 8.01 -12.67 -9.02
CA VAL A 152 7.46 -11.94 -7.88
C VAL A 152 8.46 -10.96 -7.25
N ASP A 153 9.75 -11.18 -7.40
CA ASP A 153 10.82 -10.28 -6.99
C ASP A 153 11.09 -9.16 -8.01
N ALA A 154 10.28 -9.09 -9.07
CA ALA A 154 10.39 -8.17 -10.19
C ALA A 154 11.68 -8.38 -11.02
N SER A 155 12.26 -9.58 -11.00
CA SER A 155 13.32 -9.96 -11.93
C SER A 155 12.77 -10.26 -13.33
N GLY A 156 13.64 -10.14 -14.33
CA GLY A 156 13.28 -10.31 -15.74
C GLY A 156 12.90 -8.99 -16.43
N ALA A 157 12.58 -9.08 -17.72
CA ALA A 157 12.17 -7.91 -18.51
C ALA A 157 10.71 -7.54 -18.22
N PRO A 158 10.41 -6.27 -17.91
CA PRO A 158 9.04 -5.83 -17.70
C PRO A 158 8.26 -5.71 -19.01
N GLU A 159 6.97 -6.01 -18.92
CA GLU A 159 5.97 -5.63 -19.91
C GLU A 159 5.23 -4.38 -19.40
N VAL A 160 5.03 -3.38 -20.27
CA VAL A 160 4.35 -2.13 -19.93
C VAL A 160 3.11 -1.97 -20.81
N VAL A 161 1.96 -1.76 -20.19
CA VAL A 161 0.69 -1.44 -20.86
C VAL A 161 0.22 -0.07 -20.41
N GLY A 162 -0.16 0.78 -21.36
CA GLY A 162 -0.55 2.17 -21.12
C GLY A 162 0.60 3.16 -21.34
N GLU A 163 0.72 4.18 -20.50
CA GLU A 163 1.78 5.19 -20.61
C GLU A 163 3.16 4.55 -20.35
N PRO A 164 4.21 4.92 -21.11
CA PRO A 164 5.54 4.37 -20.89
C PRO A 164 6.12 4.77 -19.52
N LEU A 165 7.05 3.97 -19.02
CA LEU A 165 7.87 4.39 -17.87
C LEU A 165 8.80 5.55 -18.30
N PRO A 166 9.13 6.46 -17.37
CA PRO A 166 10.16 7.48 -17.64
C PRO A 166 11.50 6.83 -18.04
N GLU A 167 12.13 7.33 -19.07
CA GLU A 167 13.46 6.89 -19.51
C GLU A 167 14.54 7.26 -18.50
N GLU A 168 14.39 8.43 -17.88
CA GLU A 168 15.32 8.93 -16.87
C GLU A 168 14.90 8.51 -15.47
N GLY A 169 15.88 8.21 -14.63
CA GLY A 169 15.65 7.99 -13.20
C GLY A 169 15.19 9.28 -12.49
N PRO A 170 14.51 9.16 -11.34
CA PRO A 170 14.10 10.32 -10.57
C PRO A 170 15.34 11.10 -10.09
N PRO A 171 15.31 12.45 -10.15
CA PRO A 171 16.43 13.28 -9.71
C PRO A 171 16.67 13.11 -8.20
N SER A 172 17.93 13.28 -7.79
CA SER A 172 18.30 13.36 -6.38
C SER A 172 17.55 14.50 -5.70
N GLN A 173 17.11 14.25 -4.46
CA GLN A 173 16.38 15.24 -3.67
C GLN A 173 17.31 15.97 -2.70
N LYS A 174 16.95 17.20 -2.37
CA LYS A 174 17.66 17.96 -1.34
C LYS A 174 17.52 17.25 0.03
N ALA A 175 18.63 17.08 0.72
CA ALA A 175 18.67 16.53 2.07
C ALA A 175 17.72 17.27 3.01
N PRO A 176 17.03 16.57 3.93
CA PRO A 176 16.18 17.21 4.91
C PRO A 176 17.00 18.02 5.92
N LYS A 177 16.41 19.10 6.46
CA LYS A 177 17.07 20.01 7.42
C LYS A 177 17.67 19.28 8.65
N LYS A 178 17.09 18.15 9.05
CA LYS A 178 17.53 17.33 10.19
C LYS A 178 18.57 16.26 9.82
N GLY A 179 19.17 16.34 8.63
CA GLY A 179 20.13 15.36 8.11
C GLY A 179 19.46 14.13 7.49
N THR A 180 20.29 13.27 6.91
CA THR A 180 19.88 12.07 6.16
C THR A 180 20.00 10.77 6.98
N GLY A 181 20.76 10.77 8.07
CA GLY A 181 20.96 9.60 8.92
C GLY A 181 19.71 9.12 9.64
N PRO A 182 19.75 7.90 10.20
CA PRO A 182 18.64 7.30 10.92
C PRO A 182 18.18 8.14 12.11
N ARG A 183 16.90 8.06 12.44
CA ARG A 183 16.27 8.70 13.60
C ARG A 183 15.54 7.73 14.49
N VAL A 184 15.67 6.46 14.19
CA VAL A 184 15.19 5.33 14.99
C VAL A 184 16.35 4.36 15.20
N ASP A 185 16.26 3.52 16.19
CA ASP A 185 17.21 2.44 16.43
C ASP A 185 17.17 1.45 15.27
N VAL A 186 18.20 1.45 14.42
CA VAL A 186 18.27 0.68 13.19
C VAL A 186 18.29 -0.81 13.49
N ALA A 187 19.12 -1.27 14.43
CA ALA A 187 19.24 -2.68 14.76
C ALA A 187 17.91 -3.27 15.25
N ARG A 188 17.21 -2.53 16.11
CA ARG A 188 15.89 -2.91 16.59
C ARG A 188 14.83 -2.90 15.48
N ALA A 189 14.85 -1.91 14.61
CA ALA A 189 13.95 -1.80 13.47
C ALA A 189 14.18 -2.95 12.48
N ALA A 190 15.44 -3.23 12.11
CA ALA A 190 15.83 -4.33 11.24
C ALA A 190 15.46 -5.69 11.82
N SER A 191 15.71 -5.91 13.11
CA SER A 191 15.32 -7.16 13.81
C SER A 191 13.83 -7.42 13.77
N ARG A 192 12.99 -6.37 13.83
CA ARG A 192 11.54 -6.51 13.70
C ARG A 192 11.11 -6.71 12.25
N ALA A 193 11.75 -6.01 11.32
CA ALA A 193 11.45 -6.08 9.91
C ALA A 193 11.75 -7.48 9.34
N ARG A 194 12.89 -8.06 9.65
CA ARG A 194 13.30 -9.41 9.17
C ARG A 194 12.41 -10.56 9.64
N LYS A 195 11.51 -10.33 10.61
CA LYS A 195 10.52 -11.33 11.03
C LYS A 195 9.31 -11.43 10.10
N LEU A 196 9.22 -10.53 9.12
CA LEU A 196 8.09 -10.43 8.20
C LEU A 196 8.52 -10.81 6.79
N GLY A 197 7.65 -11.51 6.06
CA GLY A 197 8.02 -12.21 4.84
C GLY A 197 8.12 -11.33 3.59
N PHE A 198 7.49 -10.15 3.57
CA PHE A 198 7.42 -9.31 2.37
C PHE A 198 7.92 -7.90 2.66
N ALA A 199 8.78 -7.39 1.80
CA ALA A 199 9.31 -6.04 1.91
C ALA A 199 9.16 -5.28 0.58
N LEU A 200 8.65 -4.05 0.66
CA LEU A 200 8.47 -3.15 -0.47
C LEU A 200 9.08 -1.78 -0.15
N LEU A 201 9.93 -1.32 -1.06
CA LEU A 201 10.45 0.04 -1.06
C LEU A 201 9.65 0.90 -2.03
N ALA A 202 9.28 2.11 -1.62
CA ALA A 202 8.61 3.07 -2.47
C ALA A 202 9.37 4.40 -2.53
N HIS A 203 9.55 4.92 -3.73
CA HIS A 203 10.08 6.26 -3.96
C HIS A 203 9.24 6.98 -5.03
N ARG A 204 9.38 8.28 -5.14
CA ARG A 204 8.74 9.04 -6.21
C ARG A 204 9.52 8.86 -7.50
N GLY A 205 8.84 8.48 -8.58
CA GLY A 205 9.39 8.42 -9.94
C GLY A 205 9.63 9.80 -10.54
N ALA A 206 10.29 9.85 -11.68
CA ALA A 206 10.61 11.11 -12.40
C ALA A 206 9.34 11.84 -12.87
N ASP A 207 8.30 11.08 -13.26
CA ASP A 207 6.99 11.60 -13.67
C ASP A 207 6.06 11.96 -12.48
N GLY A 208 6.54 11.72 -11.27
CA GLY A 208 5.81 12.03 -10.04
C GLY A 208 4.92 10.91 -9.52
N TYR A 209 4.71 9.81 -10.24
CA TYR A 209 4.05 8.63 -9.69
C TYR A 209 4.97 7.87 -8.74
N PRO A 210 4.44 7.25 -7.66
CA PRO A 210 5.24 6.37 -6.83
C PRO A 210 5.72 5.15 -7.63
N MET A 211 6.99 4.81 -7.49
CA MET A 211 7.54 3.52 -7.88
C MET A 211 7.65 2.64 -6.65
N VAL A 212 7.14 1.42 -6.73
CA VAL A 212 7.21 0.44 -5.64
C VAL A 212 7.95 -0.77 -6.15
N VAL A 213 8.92 -1.24 -5.38
CA VAL A 213 9.75 -2.38 -5.78
C VAL A 213 9.89 -3.37 -4.63
N PRO A 214 9.84 -4.67 -4.90
CA PRO A 214 10.20 -5.69 -3.92
C PRO A 214 11.68 -5.55 -3.56
N VAL A 215 11.99 -5.65 -2.27
CA VAL A 215 13.37 -5.57 -1.79
C VAL A 215 13.69 -6.67 -0.80
N GLN A 216 14.95 -7.05 -0.74
CA GLN A 216 15.51 -7.89 0.32
C GLN A 216 16.21 -7.00 1.35
N LEU A 217 16.03 -7.36 2.62
CA LEU A 217 16.67 -6.66 3.73
C LEU A 217 18.03 -7.32 4.00
N GLY A 218 19.09 -6.57 3.74
CA GLY A 218 20.48 -6.98 4.01
C GLY A 218 20.91 -6.66 5.44
N GLU A 219 22.20 -6.41 5.62
CA GLU A 219 22.81 -6.06 6.92
C GLU A 219 22.36 -4.69 7.39
N ASP A 220 22.35 -4.50 8.70
CA ASP A 220 22.11 -3.21 9.34
C ASP A 220 23.40 -2.67 9.96
N SER A 221 23.54 -1.36 9.92
CA SER A 221 24.63 -0.58 10.52
C SER A 221 24.06 0.63 11.25
N GLU A 222 24.93 1.41 11.90
CA GLU A 222 24.54 2.68 12.48
C GLU A 222 24.03 3.69 11.43
N GLU A 223 24.43 3.55 10.17
CA GLU A 223 24.04 4.43 9.06
C GLU A 223 22.70 4.04 8.44
N GLY A 224 22.26 2.79 8.58
CA GLY A 224 21.00 2.34 8.01
C GLY A 224 20.92 0.84 7.76
N LEU A 225 19.94 0.46 6.97
CA LEU A 225 19.63 -0.89 6.53
C LEU A 225 19.99 -1.05 5.06
N ALA A 226 20.85 -2.00 4.73
CA ALA A 226 21.16 -2.34 3.36
C ALA A 226 19.92 -2.95 2.68
N LEU A 227 19.66 -2.54 1.45
CA LEU A 227 18.57 -3.04 0.62
C LEU A 227 19.10 -3.50 -0.72
N SER A 228 18.54 -4.60 -1.22
CA SER A 228 18.77 -5.05 -2.60
C SER A 228 17.44 -5.31 -3.30
N ALA A 229 17.42 -5.12 -4.62
CA ALA A 229 16.29 -5.40 -5.50
C ALA A 229 16.80 -6.03 -6.79
N ALA A 230 15.90 -6.56 -7.61
CA ALA A 230 16.25 -6.94 -8.98
C ALA A 230 16.88 -5.77 -9.76
N GLY A 231 17.77 -6.08 -10.68
CA GLY A 231 18.65 -5.11 -11.30
C GLY A 231 17.96 -3.87 -11.90
N GLY A 232 18.45 -2.68 -11.55
CA GLY A 232 17.97 -1.40 -12.07
C GLY A 232 16.69 -0.84 -11.46
N LEU A 233 16.00 -1.56 -10.59
CA LEU A 233 14.72 -1.10 -10.00
C LEU A 233 14.90 -0.03 -8.91
N ILE A 234 16.07 0.06 -8.32
CA ILE A 234 16.43 1.15 -7.41
C ILE A 234 17.44 2.04 -8.15
N PRO A 235 16.99 3.13 -8.78
CA PRO A 235 17.89 4.00 -9.56
C PRO A 235 18.86 4.73 -8.61
N PRO A 236 20.12 4.96 -9.03
CA PRO A 236 21.12 5.70 -8.26
C PRO A 236 20.63 7.08 -7.82
N GLY A 237 21.20 7.59 -6.75
CA GLY A 237 20.91 8.92 -6.22
C GLY A 237 20.29 8.90 -4.82
N GLU A 238 19.99 10.06 -4.31
CA GLU A 238 19.55 10.28 -2.93
C GLU A 238 18.12 10.83 -2.90
N ARG A 239 17.25 10.22 -2.06
CA ARG A 239 15.84 10.62 -2.01
C ARG A 239 15.11 10.16 -0.77
N ARG A 240 13.97 10.80 -0.48
CA ARG A 240 13.02 10.30 0.52
C ARG A 240 12.31 9.08 -0.02
N ALA A 241 12.24 8.04 0.81
CA ALA A 241 11.57 6.79 0.46
C ALA A 241 10.73 6.27 1.63
N GLY A 242 9.75 5.43 1.31
CA GLY A 242 9.01 4.62 2.25
C GLY A 242 9.42 3.16 2.14
N LEU A 243 9.45 2.45 3.26
CA LEU A 243 9.64 1.02 3.30
C LEU A 243 8.48 0.42 4.10
N VAL A 244 7.84 -0.61 3.58
CA VAL A 244 6.91 -1.43 4.33
C VAL A 244 7.40 -2.86 4.33
N VAL A 245 7.36 -3.48 5.49
CA VAL A 245 7.49 -4.93 5.64
C VAL A 245 6.23 -5.46 6.28
N HIS A 246 5.72 -6.58 5.78
CA HIS A 246 4.49 -7.16 6.29
C HIS A 246 4.44 -8.67 6.11
N ASP A 247 3.56 -9.29 6.89
CA ASP A 247 3.19 -10.69 6.78
C ASP A 247 1.76 -10.89 7.27
N TYR A 248 1.12 -12.02 6.91
CA TYR A 248 -0.23 -12.33 7.28
C TYR A 248 -0.54 -13.84 7.13
N GLU A 249 -1.60 -14.28 7.79
CA GLU A 249 -2.20 -15.59 7.66
C GLU A 249 -3.41 -15.55 6.72
N GLU A 250 -4.03 -16.70 6.46
CA GLU A 250 -5.28 -16.80 5.69
C GLU A 250 -6.34 -15.79 6.17
N GLU A 251 -7.17 -15.30 5.24
CA GLU A 251 -8.21 -14.28 5.51
C GLU A 251 -7.64 -12.99 6.13
N LEU A 252 -6.36 -12.68 5.88
CA LEU A 252 -5.63 -11.55 6.47
C LEU A 252 -5.64 -11.53 8.01
N ARG A 253 -5.75 -12.69 8.65
CA ARG A 253 -5.57 -12.82 10.09
C ARG A 253 -4.10 -12.62 10.46
N GLY A 254 -3.83 -12.24 11.70
CA GLY A 254 -2.44 -12.10 12.16
C GLY A 254 -1.62 -11.09 11.37
N ILE A 255 -2.24 -10.19 10.57
CA ILE A 255 -1.49 -9.22 9.78
C ILE A 255 -0.55 -8.42 10.66
N ALA A 256 0.73 -8.49 10.34
CA ALA A 256 1.79 -7.74 10.98
C ALA A 256 2.45 -6.82 9.97
N THR A 257 2.60 -5.55 10.31
CA THR A 257 3.23 -4.55 9.44
C THR A 257 4.24 -3.72 10.21
N ARG A 258 5.31 -3.33 9.51
CA ARG A 258 6.21 -2.25 9.93
C ARG A 258 6.38 -1.31 8.74
N GLN A 259 6.02 -0.06 8.96
CA GLN A 259 6.07 0.99 7.95
C GLN A 259 7.11 2.02 8.39
N PHE A 260 8.00 2.34 7.47
CA PHE A 260 9.06 3.31 7.69
C PHE A 260 8.95 4.44 6.67
N THR A 261 9.31 5.64 7.08
CA THR A 261 9.70 6.71 6.17
C THR A 261 11.15 7.06 6.46
N GLY A 262 11.93 7.38 5.43
CA GLY A 262 13.36 7.60 5.64
C GLY A 262 14.05 8.21 4.43
N TRP A 263 15.35 8.07 4.42
CA TRP A 263 16.24 8.49 3.37
C TRP A 263 16.87 7.27 2.69
N LEU A 264 16.83 7.25 1.38
CA LEU A 264 17.45 6.24 0.54
C LEU A 264 18.66 6.86 -0.15
N THR A 265 19.81 6.24 0.00
CA THR A 265 21.02 6.50 -0.76
C THR A 265 21.30 5.27 -1.60
N ALA A 266 21.26 5.40 -2.93
CA ALA A 266 21.47 4.29 -3.84
C ALA A 266 22.62 4.57 -4.80
N SER A 267 23.43 3.56 -5.06
CA SER A 267 24.52 3.52 -6.02
C SER A 267 24.41 2.25 -6.88
N PRO A 268 25.23 2.08 -7.91
CA PRO A 268 25.28 0.83 -8.68
C PRO A 268 25.62 -0.40 -7.80
N ASP A 269 26.32 -0.20 -6.69
CA ASP A 269 26.80 -1.27 -5.81
C ASP A 269 25.79 -1.67 -4.73
N GLY A 270 24.69 -0.90 -4.54
CA GLY A 270 23.66 -1.18 -3.56
C GLY A 270 22.89 0.03 -3.08
N ALA A 271 21.99 -0.21 -2.15
CA ALA A 271 21.16 0.82 -1.56
C ALA A 271 21.21 0.76 -0.03
N LEU A 272 21.34 1.93 0.61
CA LEU A 272 21.28 2.10 2.06
C LEU A 272 20.03 2.92 2.42
N TYR A 273 19.22 2.40 3.32
CA TYR A 273 18.01 3.03 3.80
C TYR A 273 18.14 3.47 5.25
N ALA A 274 18.13 4.77 5.49
CA ALA A 274 18.17 5.37 6.82
C ALA A 274 16.73 5.66 7.32
N PRO A 275 16.15 4.86 8.21
CA PRO A 275 14.79 5.04 8.69
C PRO A 275 14.67 6.25 9.62
N HIS A 276 13.73 7.16 9.31
CA HIS A 276 13.44 8.34 10.12
C HIS A 276 12.24 8.15 11.05
N THR A 277 11.29 7.33 10.66
CA THR A 277 10.12 6.98 11.47
C THR A 277 9.83 5.49 11.36
N GLU A 278 9.25 4.92 12.41
CA GLU A 278 8.72 3.57 12.42
C GLU A 278 7.29 3.60 12.93
N GLN A 279 6.38 2.95 12.23
CA GLN A 279 5.04 2.65 12.68
C GLN A 279 4.80 1.16 12.52
N GLY A 280 4.17 0.53 13.50
CA GLY A 280 3.89 -0.89 13.45
C GLY A 280 2.45 -1.20 13.84
N PHE A 281 1.92 -2.25 13.24
CA PHE A 281 0.64 -2.83 13.59
C PHE A 281 0.76 -4.34 13.59
N ASN A 282 0.20 -4.99 14.62
CA ASN A 282 0.07 -6.43 14.70
C ASN A 282 -1.39 -6.74 15.04
N ALA A 283 -2.06 -7.44 14.14
CA ALA A 283 -3.40 -7.92 14.37
C ALA A 283 -3.38 -9.30 15.04
N PRO A 284 -4.37 -9.64 15.85
CA PRO A 284 -4.52 -10.99 16.38
C PRO A 284 -4.81 -12.01 15.25
N SER A 285 -4.24 -13.23 15.37
CA SER A 285 -4.59 -14.37 14.49
C SER A 285 -5.99 -14.93 14.80
N ASN A 286 -6.46 -14.79 16.02
CA ASN A 286 -7.83 -15.19 16.39
C ASN A 286 -8.86 -14.24 15.76
N LYS A 287 -9.75 -14.78 14.91
CA LYS A 287 -10.76 -14.00 14.16
C LYS A 287 -11.68 -13.18 15.07
N THR A 288 -12.11 -13.72 16.20
CA THR A 288 -12.99 -13.00 17.14
C THR A 288 -12.27 -11.80 17.77
N LEU A 289 -11.03 -12.01 18.20
CA LEU A 289 -10.22 -10.93 18.78
C LEU A 289 -9.84 -9.88 17.74
N LEU A 290 -9.54 -10.32 16.51
CA LEU A 290 -9.30 -9.42 15.36
C LEU A 290 -10.49 -8.49 15.11
N LEU A 291 -11.71 -9.03 15.08
CA LEU A 291 -12.93 -8.23 14.88
C LEU A 291 -13.19 -7.25 16.04
N LEU A 292 -12.91 -7.66 17.28
CA LEU A 292 -12.98 -6.75 18.43
C LEU A 292 -11.99 -5.59 18.31
N VAL A 293 -10.75 -5.89 17.93
CA VAL A 293 -9.69 -4.88 17.71
C VAL A 293 -10.06 -3.95 16.54
N ASN A 294 -10.53 -4.50 15.42
CA ASN A 294 -10.93 -3.71 14.25
C ASN A 294 -12.08 -2.74 14.57
N GLY A 295 -13.11 -3.21 15.28
CA GLY A 295 -14.21 -2.35 15.75
C GLY A 295 -13.72 -1.21 16.65
N LEU A 296 -12.79 -1.51 17.58
CA LEU A 296 -12.21 -0.49 18.45
C LEU A 296 -11.36 0.54 17.68
N LEU A 297 -10.54 0.07 16.73
CA LEU A 297 -9.69 0.93 15.90
C LEU A 297 -10.52 1.84 14.99
N ALA A 298 -11.57 1.30 14.35
CA ALA A 298 -12.49 2.07 13.53
C ALA A 298 -13.15 3.20 14.35
N LYS A 299 -13.70 2.88 15.52
CA LYS A 299 -14.32 3.88 16.44
C LYS A 299 -13.33 4.94 16.91
N ARG A 300 -12.12 4.54 17.30
CA ARG A 300 -11.07 5.51 17.73
C ARG A 300 -10.61 6.39 16.58
N GLY A 301 -10.37 5.81 15.41
CA GLY A 301 -9.95 6.52 14.20
C GLY A 301 -10.98 7.55 13.78
N LEU A 302 -12.26 7.16 13.72
CA LEU A 302 -13.35 8.06 13.36
C LEU A 302 -13.53 9.22 14.36
N ARG A 303 -13.47 8.93 15.68
CA ARG A 303 -13.51 9.99 16.71
C ARG A 303 -12.35 10.97 16.57
N LYS A 304 -11.15 10.46 16.25
CA LYS A 304 -9.98 11.31 16.02
C LYS A 304 -10.17 12.17 14.80
N ALA A 305 -10.59 11.61 13.66
CA ALA A 305 -10.83 12.33 12.41
C ALA A 305 -11.89 13.44 12.57
N ARG A 306 -12.95 13.18 13.34
CA ARG A 306 -13.96 14.19 13.69
C ARG A 306 -13.37 15.33 14.54
N ARG A 307 -12.61 14.99 15.60
CA ARG A 307 -12.01 16.02 16.49
C ARG A 307 -10.99 16.91 15.77
N GLU A 308 -10.28 16.36 14.79
CA GLU A 308 -9.26 17.08 14.03
C GLU A 308 -9.87 17.85 12.83
N GLY A 309 -11.20 17.81 12.64
CA GLY A 309 -11.87 18.45 11.49
C GLY A 309 -11.48 17.84 10.15
N THR A 310 -10.89 16.65 10.15
CA THR A 310 -10.40 15.98 8.93
C THR A 310 -11.57 15.58 8.03
N LEU A 311 -12.69 15.14 8.60
CA LEU A 311 -13.85 14.69 7.82
C LEU A 311 -14.52 15.85 7.09
N GLU A 312 -14.67 17.01 7.73
CA GLU A 312 -15.21 18.21 7.12
C GLU A 312 -14.34 18.65 5.94
N ARG A 313 -13.01 18.76 6.16
CA ARG A 313 -12.07 19.11 5.08
C ARG A 313 -12.08 18.14 3.92
N LEU A 314 -12.23 16.83 4.19
CA LEU A 314 -12.33 15.84 3.12
C LEU A 314 -13.65 16.01 2.34
N ARG A 315 -14.79 16.17 2.99
CA ARG A 315 -16.07 16.39 2.33
C ARG A 315 -16.08 17.64 1.44
N GLU A 316 -15.48 18.74 1.91
CA GLU A 316 -15.33 19.97 1.13
C GLU A 316 -14.49 19.79 -0.15
N ARG A 317 -13.59 18.81 -0.17
CA ARG A 317 -12.69 18.57 -1.31
C ARG A 317 -13.16 17.48 -2.26
N THR A 318 -14.05 16.61 -1.83
CA THR A 318 -14.56 15.48 -2.64
C THR A 318 -16.00 15.65 -3.09
N GLY A 319 -16.75 16.59 -2.53
CA GLY A 319 -18.09 17.00 -2.98
C GLY A 319 -18.01 18.17 -3.94
#